data_10989c414db92f6b0ed525219387c794
#
_entry.id   10989c414db92f6b0ed525219387c794
#
_cell.length_a   1.000
_cell.length_b   1.000
_cell.length_c   1.000
_cell.angle_alpha   90.00
_cell.angle_beta   90.00
_cell.angle_gamma   90.00
#
_symmetry.space_group_name_H-M   'P 1'
#
loop_
_entity.id
_entity.type
_entity.pdbx_description
1 polymer ?
#
loop_
_entity_poly.entity_id
_entity_poly.type
_entity_poly.pdbx_seq_one_letter_code
_entity_poly.pdbx_strand_id
1 'polypeptide(L)'
;MLQQPIVVKVGSSLIAEGGVGIANSRLSEWVGQIAQLRQSGHLVVLVSSGAIAVGMEVLGWTVRPKKICDLQAAAAVGQVGLIKAYQKLFDRFHILAAQVLLTHDDIKERCRYLNVRTTLLTLLKQSVLPIINENDTVSTAEINLGNNDTLGAMVASLLNAKAYIILTDCAGVYDDDPRSNPQARLIDEAAVNDPRLLQVARAVSYTHLRAHETDSYL
;
A
#
# COMPACT_ATOMS: atom_id res chain seq x y z
N MET A 1 -16.07 -22.74 5.06
CA MET A 1 -15.63 -21.52 4.32
C MET A 1 -14.42 -20.92 5.05
N LEU A 2 -13.46 -20.35 4.33
CA LEU A 2 -12.39 -19.57 4.97
C LEU A 2 -12.99 -18.34 5.66
N GLN A 3 -12.44 -17.99 6.82
CA GLN A 3 -12.75 -16.74 7.50
C GLN A 3 -12.39 -15.56 6.58
N GLN A 4 -13.18 -14.49 6.61
CA GLN A 4 -12.89 -13.26 5.87
C GLN A 4 -11.60 -12.61 6.41
N PRO A 5 -10.62 -12.30 5.54
CA PRO A 5 -9.37 -11.70 6.00
C PRO A 5 -9.54 -10.23 6.39
N ILE A 6 -8.55 -9.72 7.14
CA ILE A 6 -8.31 -8.30 7.34
C ILE A 6 -7.21 -7.90 6.36
N VAL A 7 -7.44 -6.86 5.58
CA VAL A 7 -6.41 -6.26 4.72
C VAL A 7 -5.84 -5.04 5.43
N VAL A 8 -4.53 -5.01 5.60
CA VAL A 8 -3.81 -3.90 6.24
C VAL A 8 -2.90 -3.27 5.19
N LYS A 9 -3.06 -1.98 4.94
CA LYS A 9 -2.17 -1.21 4.06
C LYS A 9 -1.25 -0.32 4.87
N VAL A 10 0.04 -0.32 4.53
CA VAL A 10 1.07 0.54 5.14
C VAL A 10 1.57 1.54 4.11
N GLY A 11 1.44 2.84 4.42
CA GLY A 11 1.87 3.94 3.56
C GLY A 11 3.39 4.05 3.44
N SER A 12 3.88 4.62 2.34
CA SER A 12 5.32 4.82 2.09
C SER A 12 5.98 5.75 3.09
N SER A 13 5.29 6.81 3.53
CA SER A 13 5.77 7.75 4.55
C SER A 13 6.03 7.10 5.91
N LEU A 14 5.36 5.99 6.18
CA LEU A 14 5.53 5.22 7.41
C LEU A 14 6.68 4.20 7.30
N ILE A 15 6.96 3.70 6.11
CA ILE A 15 8.01 2.70 5.87
C ILE A 15 9.37 3.39 5.71
N ALA A 16 9.40 4.54 5.03
CA ALA A 16 10.62 5.27 4.75
C ALA A 16 10.78 6.47 5.68
N GLU A 17 11.86 6.50 6.45
CA GLU A 17 12.20 7.67 7.28
C GLU A 17 12.82 8.75 6.39
N GLY A 18 12.17 9.93 6.36
CA GLY A 18 12.63 11.02 5.48
C GLY A 18 12.51 10.76 3.98
N GLY A 19 11.72 9.74 3.57
CA GLY A 19 11.49 9.38 2.15
C GLY A 19 12.55 8.48 1.54
N VAL A 20 13.57 8.04 2.31
CA VAL A 20 14.65 7.16 1.87
C VAL A 20 14.85 6.05 2.92
N GLY A 21 15.06 4.81 2.47
CA GLY A 21 15.37 3.68 3.34
C GLY A 21 14.17 3.05 4.05
N ILE A 22 14.44 2.30 5.11
CA ILE A 22 13.44 1.60 5.92
C ILE A 22 13.51 2.06 7.38
N ALA A 23 12.39 2.55 7.92
CA ALA A 23 12.21 2.83 9.34
C ALA A 23 12.04 1.54 10.14
N ASN A 24 13.13 0.85 10.44
CA ASN A 24 13.13 -0.51 11.02
C ASN A 24 12.38 -0.60 12.36
N SER A 25 12.43 0.43 13.21
CA SER A 25 11.73 0.46 14.50
C SER A 25 10.21 0.44 14.31
N ARG A 26 9.68 1.32 13.47
CA ARG A 26 8.25 1.39 13.15
C ARG A 26 7.76 0.12 12.45
N LEU A 27 8.54 -0.36 11.47
CA LEU A 27 8.19 -1.60 10.78
C LEU A 27 8.10 -2.78 11.74
N SER A 28 9.02 -2.87 12.73
CA SER A 28 9.01 -3.91 13.76
C SER A 28 7.76 -3.83 14.64
N GLU A 29 7.31 -2.64 15.01
CA GLU A 29 6.11 -2.43 15.80
C GLU A 29 4.85 -2.94 15.06
N TRP A 30 4.66 -2.54 13.80
CA TRP A 30 3.49 -2.99 13.02
C TRP A 30 3.52 -4.49 12.74
N VAL A 31 4.69 -5.05 12.45
CA VAL A 31 4.85 -6.50 12.29
C VAL A 31 4.44 -7.22 13.58
N GLY A 32 4.79 -6.67 14.74
CA GLY A 32 4.34 -7.20 16.03
C GLY A 32 2.82 -7.18 16.18
N GLN A 33 2.17 -6.08 15.85
CA GLN A 33 0.70 -5.95 15.88
C GLN A 33 0.01 -6.90 14.88
N ILE A 34 0.55 -7.04 13.67
CA ILE A 34 0.04 -8.01 12.67
C ILE A 34 0.20 -9.44 13.18
N ALA A 35 1.33 -9.76 13.83
CA ALA A 35 1.55 -11.07 14.42
C ALA A 35 0.53 -11.37 15.53
N GLN A 36 0.20 -10.40 16.39
CA GLN A 36 -0.85 -10.54 17.41
C GLN A 36 -2.23 -10.78 16.80
N LEU A 37 -2.60 -10.06 15.73
CA LEU A 37 -3.85 -10.31 15.01
C LEU A 37 -3.92 -11.75 14.50
N ARG A 38 -2.83 -12.26 13.93
CA ARG A 38 -2.77 -13.64 13.44
C ARG A 38 -2.84 -14.67 14.56
N GLN A 39 -2.16 -14.43 15.68
CA GLN A 39 -2.23 -15.29 16.88
C GLN A 39 -3.64 -15.33 17.47
N SER A 40 -4.41 -14.24 17.33
CA SER A 40 -5.84 -14.17 17.69
C SER A 40 -6.76 -14.87 16.68
N GLY A 41 -6.19 -15.59 15.68
CA GLY A 41 -6.93 -16.40 14.72
C GLY A 41 -7.40 -15.64 13.48
N HIS A 42 -7.01 -14.36 13.30
CA HIS A 42 -7.39 -13.61 12.10
C HIS A 42 -6.51 -13.94 10.90
N LEU A 43 -7.12 -14.08 9.73
CA LEU A 43 -6.41 -14.08 8.46
C LEU A 43 -6.03 -12.64 8.09
N VAL A 44 -4.77 -12.39 7.78
CA VAL A 44 -4.27 -11.06 7.47
C VAL A 44 -3.59 -11.07 6.10
N VAL A 45 -3.84 -10.04 5.31
CA VAL A 45 -3.14 -9.70 4.06
C VAL A 45 -2.53 -8.32 4.24
N LEU A 46 -1.24 -8.20 3.97
CA LEU A 46 -0.53 -6.92 4.04
C LEU A 46 -0.41 -6.31 2.65
N VAL A 47 -0.72 -5.03 2.50
CA VAL A 47 -0.42 -4.23 1.30
C VAL A 47 0.62 -3.20 1.69
N SER A 48 1.79 -3.29 1.07
CA SER A 48 2.95 -2.45 1.44
C SER A 48 3.29 -1.49 0.32
N SER A 49 3.82 -0.35 0.68
CA SER A 49 4.49 0.61 -0.21
C SER A 49 6.00 0.65 0.12
N GLY A 50 6.73 1.59 -0.45
CA GLY A 50 8.08 1.93 -0.03
C GLY A 50 9.21 1.29 -0.84
N ALA A 51 8.93 0.47 -1.86
CA ALA A 51 9.97 -0.15 -2.69
C ALA A 51 10.89 0.89 -3.33
N ILE A 52 10.34 1.98 -3.88
CA ILE A 52 11.14 3.07 -4.47
C ILE A 52 12.08 3.68 -3.44
N ALA A 53 11.60 3.99 -2.22
CA ALA A 53 12.42 4.60 -1.18
C ALA A 53 13.58 3.70 -0.75
N VAL A 54 13.32 2.40 -0.60
CA VAL A 54 14.36 1.41 -0.31
C VAL A 54 15.36 1.30 -1.47
N GLY A 55 14.89 1.33 -2.71
CA GLY A 55 15.75 1.30 -3.88
C GLY A 55 16.63 2.54 -4.01
N MET A 56 16.09 3.71 -3.70
CA MET A 56 16.86 4.96 -3.67
C MET A 56 18.01 4.87 -2.66
N GLU A 57 17.75 4.33 -1.46
CA GLU A 57 18.80 4.10 -0.46
C GLU A 57 19.92 3.19 -1.00
N VAL A 58 19.54 2.03 -1.56
CA VAL A 58 20.49 1.07 -2.13
C VAL A 58 21.31 1.67 -3.28
N LEU A 59 20.69 2.52 -4.10
CA LEU A 59 21.33 3.19 -5.23
C LEU A 59 22.11 4.45 -4.82
N GLY A 60 22.05 4.85 -3.54
CA GLY A 60 22.69 6.07 -3.05
C GLY A 60 22.02 7.36 -3.54
N TRP A 61 20.75 7.31 -3.91
CA TRP A 61 20.01 8.47 -4.40
C TRP A 61 19.36 9.24 -3.25
N THR A 62 19.74 10.49 -3.10
CA THR A 62 19.18 11.37 -2.05
C THR A 62 17.98 12.19 -2.51
N VAL A 63 17.77 12.29 -3.82
CA VAL A 63 16.67 13.03 -4.43
C VAL A 63 15.81 12.08 -5.24
N ARG A 64 14.49 12.17 -5.04
CA ARG A 64 13.53 11.33 -5.78
C ARG A 64 13.58 11.66 -7.28
N PRO A 65 13.81 10.66 -8.15
CA PRO A 65 13.81 10.85 -9.59
C PRO A 65 12.46 11.35 -10.12
N LYS A 66 12.51 12.14 -11.17
CA LYS A 66 11.30 12.58 -11.90
C LYS A 66 10.95 11.63 -13.05
N LYS A 67 11.95 10.95 -13.63
CA LYS A 67 11.74 10.03 -14.75
C LYS A 67 11.14 8.71 -14.26
N ILE A 68 10.14 8.23 -14.97
CA ILE A 68 9.44 6.99 -14.63
C ILE A 68 10.38 5.79 -14.66
N CYS A 69 11.24 5.69 -15.68
CA CYS A 69 12.20 4.59 -15.78
C CYS A 69 13.17 4.51 -14.58
N ASP A 70 13.56 5.66 -14.01
CA ASP A 70 14.40 5.69 -12.82
C ASP A 70 13.61 5.26 -11.57
N LEU A 71 12.34 5.67 -11.45
CA LEU A 71 11.45 5.21 -10.39
C LEU A 71 11.19 3.70 -10.47
N GLN A 72 10.97 3.18 -11.67
CA GLN A 72 10.80 1.74 -11.91
C GLN A 72 12.08 0.96 -11.57
N ALA A 73 13.25 1.46 -11.96
CA ALA A 73 14.52 0.86 -11.61
C ALA A 73 14.75 0.86 -10.09
N ALA A 74 14.49 1.98 -9.42
CA ALA A 74 14.55 2.05 -7.96
C ALA A 74 13.58 1.06 -7.30
N ALA A 75 12.33 0.96 -7.77
CA ALA A 75 11.37 0.01 -7.27
C ALA A 75 11.84 -1.44 -7.43
N ALA A 76 12.40 -1.80 -8.58
CA ALA A 76 12.95 -3.13 -8.83
C ALA A 76 14.06 -3.51 -7.85
N VAL A 77 15.01 -2.59 -7.62
CA VAL A 77 16.10 -2.79 -6.64
C VAL A 77 15.57 -2.86 -5.22
N GLY A 78 14.69 -1.93 -4.86
CA GLY A 78 14.22 -1.79 -3.49
C GLY A 78 13.21 -2.85 -3.06
N GLN A 79 12.45 -3.43 -3.99
CA GLN A 79 11.49 -4.47 -3.67
C GLN A 79 12.13 -5.69 -3.00
N VAL A 80 13.34 -6.05 -3.41
CA VAL A 80 14.12 -7.14 -2.79
C VAL A 80 14.47 -6.82 -1.34
N GLY A 81 14.92 -5.59 -1.07
CA GLY A 81 15.24 -5.12 0.28
C GLY A 81 14.02 -5.06 1.18
N LEU A 82 12.92 -4.53 0.66
CA LEU A 82 11.65 -4.40 1.37
C LEU A 82 11.11 -5.76 1.82
N ILE A 83 11.03 -6.72 0.92
CA ILE A 83 10.49 -8.05 1.28
C ILE A 83 11.41 -8.80 2.25
N LYS A 84 12.74 -8.67 2.12
CA LYS A 84 13.70 -9.24 3.08
C LYS A 84 13.53 -8.65 4.48
N ALA A 85 13.29 -7.34 4.59
CA ALA A 85 13.06 -6.69 5.87
C ALA A 85 11.80 -7.24 6.54
N TYR A 86 10.69 -7.37 5.81
CA TYR A 86 9.49 -8.00 6.32
C TYR A 86 9.70 -9.45 6.73
N GLN A 87 10.31 -10.27 5.89
CA GLN A 87 10.59 -11.68 6.21
C GLN A 87 11.39 -11.81 7.51
N LYS A 88 12.50 -11.07 7.63
CA LYS A 88 13.33 -11.07 8.85
C LYS A 88 12.55 -10.72 10.11
N LEU A 89 11.58 -9.81 10.02
CA LEU A 89 10.77 -9.41 11.16
C LEU A 89 9.68 -10.44 11.46
N PHE A 90 9.00 -10.99 10.45
CA PHE A 90 7.98 -12.02 10.63
C PHE A 90 8.55 -13.37 11.08
N ASP A 91 9.79 -13.69 10.72
CA ASP A 91 10.49 -14.91 11.19
C ASP A 91 10.58 -14.96 12.71
N ARG A 92 10.66 -13.82 13.40
CA ARG A 92 10.65 -13.74 14.87
C ARG A 92 9.36 -14.30 15.50
N PHE A 93 8.28 -14.30 14.72
CA PHE A 93 6.95 -14.78 15.12
C PHE A 93 6.60 -16.11 14.45
N HIS A 94 7.56 -16.75 13.76
CA HIS A 94 7.36 -17.97 12.97
C HIS A 94 6.26 -17.83 11.91
N ILE A 95 6.11 -16.64 11.33
CA ILE A 95 5.16 -16.33 10.26
C ILE A 95 5.88 -16.36 8.93
N LEU A 96 5.49 -17.32 8.08
CA LEU A 96 5.95 -17.37 6.69
C LEU A 96 5.24 -16.27 5.89
N ALA A 97 6.00 -15.42 5.22
CA ALA A 97 5.50 -14.36 4.37
C ALA A 97 5.80 -14.65 2.89
N ALA A 98 4.87 -14.33 2.01
CA ALA A 98 5.01 -14.47 0.56
C ALA A 98 4.78 -13.13 -0.14
N GLN A 99 5.67 -12.77 -1.06
CA GLN A 99 5.51 -11.60 -1.92
C GLN A 99 4.53 -11.87 -3.04
N VAL A 100 3.61 -10.92 -3.29
CA VAL A 100 2.72 -10.90 -4.44
C VAL A 100 2.77 -9.51 -5.07
N LEU A 101 3.21 -9.42 -6.32
CA LEU A 101 3.24 -8.17 -7.07
C LEU A 101 2.05 -8.14 -8.02
N LEU A 102 1.28 -7.07 -7.96
CA LEU A 102 0.07 -6.87 -8.75
C LEU A 102 0.08 -5.50 -9.42
N THR A 103 -0.57 -5.44 -10.57
CA THR A 103 -0.99 -4.17 -11.16
C THR A 103 -2.50 -3.99 -10.98
N HIS A 104 -2.99 -2.78 -11.20
CA HIS A 104 -4.44 -2.53 -11.21
C HIS A 104 -5.16 -3.35 -12.28
N ASP A 105 -4.50 -3.61 -13.42
CA ASP A 105 -5.06 -4.40 -14.51
C ASP A 105 -5.18 -5.90 -14.16
N ASP A 106 -4.30 -6.40 -13.29
CA ASP A 106 -4.41 -7.79 -12.81
C ASP A 106 -5.68 -8.03 -11.98
N ILE A 107 -6.27 -6.98 -11.43
CA ILE A 107 -7.53 -7.07 -10.69
C ILE A 107 -8.74 -6.70 -11.55
N LYS A 108 -8.58 -5.91 -12.62
CA LYS A 108 -9.67 -5.54 -13.53
C LYS A 108 -9.98 -6.63 -14.56
N GLU A 109 -8.95 -7.30 -15.07
CA GLU A 109 -9.11 -8.35 -16.06
C GLU A 109 -9.57 -9.64 -15.40
N ARG A 110 -10.70 -10.22 -15.86
CA ARG A 110 -11.40 -11.31 -15.17
C ARG A 110 -10.56 -12.58 -14.97
N CYS A 111 -9.78 -12.99 -15.96
CA CYS A 111 -8.96 -14.20 -15.83
C CYS A 111 -7.85 -13.99 -14.80
N ARG A 112 -7.17 -12.85 -14.84
CA ARG A 112 -6.14 -12.47 -13.88
C ARG A 112 -6.72 -12.30 -12.48
N TYR A 113 -7.88 -11.65 -12.36
CA TYR A 113 -8.64 -11.53 -11.12
C TYR A 113 -8.86 -12.88 -10.44
N LEU A 114 -9.34 -13.89 -11.17
CA LEU A 114 -9.58 -15.22 -10.62
C LEU A 114 -8.28 -15.90 -10.19
N ASN A 115 -7.20 -15.75 -10.96
CA ASN A 115 -5.88 -16.29 -10.62
C ASN A 115 -5.32 -15.65 -9.36
N VAL A 116 -5.34 -14.32 -9.27
CA VAL A 116 -4.90 -13.58 -8.08
C VAL A 116 -5.70 -14.02 -6.85
N ARG A 117 -7.03 -14.06 -6.96
CA ARG A 117 -7.90 -14.51 -5.88
C ARG A 117 -7.57 -15.90 -5.40
N THR A 118 -7.40 -16.83 -6.32
CA THR A 118 -7.09 -18.24 -6.01
C THR A 118 -5.74 -18.35 -5.32
N THR A 119 -4.72 -17.64 -5.82
CA THR A 119 -3.38 -17.62 -5.23
C THR A 119 -3.41 -17.09 -3.80
N LEU A 120 -4.04 -15.93 -3.57
CA LEU A 120 -4.14 -15.33 -2.23
C LEU A 120 -4.89 -16.23 -1.25
N LEU A 121 -6.01 -16.81 -1.66
CA LEU A 121 -6.76 -17.77 -0.83
C LEU A 121 -5.94 -19.02 -0.52
N THR A 122 -5.14 -19.50 -1.46
CA THR A 122 -4.26 -20.66 -1.25
C THR A 122 -3.17 -20.34 -0.24
N LEU A 123 -2.51 -19.17 -0.34
CA LEU A 123 -1.53 -18.72 0.64
C LEU A 123 -2.14 -18.63 2.05
N LEU A 124 -3.32 -18.02 2.16
CA LEU A 124 -4.02 -17.91 3.45
C LEU A 124 -4.40 -19.28 4.04
N LYS A 125 -4.82 -20.26 3.21
CA LYS A 125 -5.08 -21.64 3.63
C LYS A 125 -3.84 -22.33 4.17
N GLN A 126 -2.68 -22.03 3.61
CA GLN A 126 -1.39 -22.57 4.04
C GLN A 126 -0.78 -21.78 5.23
N SER A 127 -1.57 -20.89 5.84
CA SER A 127 -1.09 -20.00 6.91
C SER A 127 0.09 -19.10 6.53
N VAL A 128 0.27 -18.84 5.23
CA VAL A 128 1.26 -17.90 4.71
C VAL A 128 0.65 -16.50 4.69
N LEU A 129 1.42 -15.48 5.12
CA LEU A 129 1.03 -14.08 5.07
C LEU A 129 1.34 -13.51 3.68
N PRO A 130 0.34 -13.15 2.85
CA PRO A 130 0.61 -12.44 1.61
C PRO A 130 1.05 -11.01 1.90
N ILE A 131 2.16 -10.58 1.32
CA ILE A 131 2.62 -9.19 1.28
C ILE A 131 2.50 -8.72 -0.16
N ILE A 132 1.53 -7.87 -0.40
CA ILE A 132 1.20 -7.35 -1.72
C ILE A 132 1.87 -5.99 -1.90
N ASN A 133 2.42 -5.75 -3.07
CA ASN A 133 2.82 -4.43 -3.53
C ASN A 133 2.44 -4.25 -4.99
N GLU A 134 2.42 -3.00 -5.45
CA GLU A 134 2.29 -2.73 -6.88
C GLU A 134 3.52 -3.25 -7.62
N ASN A 135 3.30 -3.79 -8.82
CA ASN A 135 4.39 -4.14 -9.74
C ASN A 135 4.85 -2.89 -10.50
N ASP A 136 5.54 -2.01 -9.78
CA ASP A 136 6.01 -0.74 -10.31
C ASP A 136 6.85 -0.90 -11.59
N THR A 137 7.48 -2.06 -11.80
CA THR A 137 8.38 -2.30 -12.95
C THR A 137 7.65 -2.36 -14.29
N VAL A 138 6.37 -2.66 -14.28
CA VAL A 138 5.53 -2.76 -15.48
C VAL A 138 4.32 -1.82 -15.42
N SER A 139 4.18 -1.08 -14.33
CA SER A 139 3.12 -0.08 -14.18
C SER A 139 3.35 1.09 -15.12
N THR A 140 2.30 1.52 -15.83
CA THR A 140 2.39 2.62 -16.79
C THR A 140 2.24 3.98 -16.12
N ALA A 141 2.72 5.04 -16.79
CA ALA A 141 2.71 6.41 -16.29
C ALA A 141 1.33 6.98 -15.95
N GLU A 142 0.29 6.42 -16.53
CA GLU A 142 -1.10 6.83 -16.33
C GLU A 142 -1.65 6.38 -14.96
N ILE A 143 -1.01 5.39 -14.35
CA ILE A 143 -1.33 4.90 -13.01
C ILE A 143 -0.28 5.48 -12.09
N ASN A 144 -0.64 6.48 -11.29
CA ASN A 144 0.26 7.11 -10.32
C ASN A 144 1.03 6.05 -9.55
N LEU A 145 2.32 5.93 -9.84
CA LEU A 145 3.25 5.06 -9.11
C LEU A 145 3.08 5.27 -7.60
N GLY A 146 2.59 4.23 -6.91
CA GLY A 146 2.51 4.24 -5.45
C GLY A 146 1.13 4.47 -4.84
N ASN A 147 0.03 4.44 -5.59
CA ASN A 147 -1.31 4.51 -4.99
C ASN A 147 -1.79 3.12 -4.51
N ASN A 148 -1.09 2.59 -3.50
CA ASN A 148 -1.45 1.30 -2.89
C ASN A 148 -2.75 1.36 -2.05
N ASP A 149 -3.34 2.54 -1.83
CA ASP A 149 -4.64 2.66 -1.16
C ASP A 149 -5.74 2.06 -2.05
N THR A 150 -5.75 2.42 -3.34
CA THR A 150 -6.69 1.85 -4.30
C THR A 150 -6.43 0.36 -4.51
N LEU A 151 -5.16 -0.05 -4.67
CA LEU A 151 -4.79 -1.46 -4.78
C LEU A 151 -5.27 -2.26 -3.56
N GLY A 152 -5.06 -1.74 -2.35
CA GLY A 152 -5.52 -2.36 -1.11
C GLY A 152 -7.04 -2.49 -1.03
N ALA A 153 -7.77 -1.47 -1.45
CA ALA A 153 -9.24 -1.51 -1.53
C ALA A 153 -9.73 -2.56 -2.55
N MET A 154 -9.07 -2.66 -3.71
CA MET A 154 -9.38 -3.69 -4.71
C MET A 154 -9.09 -5.10 -4.18
N VAL A 155 -7.97 -5.30 -3.47
CA VAL A 155 -7.64 -6.58 -2.82
C VAL A 155 -8.65 -6.91 -1.72
N ALA A 156 -9.07 -5.94 -0.91
CA ALA A 156 -10.09 -6.14 0.11
C ALA A 156 -11.42 -6.59 -0.50
N SER A 157 -11.84 -5.96 -1.58
CA SER A 157 -13.03 -6.35 -2.35
C SER A 157 -12.89 -7.76 -2.95
N LEU A 158 -11.76 -8.05 -3.61
CA LEU A 158 -11.44 -9.34 -4.24
C LEU A 158 -11.54 -10.51 -3.25
N LEU A 159 -11.10 -10.31 -2.01
CA LEU A 159 -11.11 -11.31 -0.96
C LEU A 159 -12.37 -11.29 -0.09
N ASN A 160 -13.30 -10.38 -0.35
CA ASN A 160 -14.45 -10.12 0.54
C ASN A 160 -13.98 -9.95 1.99
N ALA A 161 -13.03 -9.04 2.19
CA ALA A 161 -12.38 -8.83 3.48
C ALA A 161 -13.38 -8.32 4.54
N LYS A 162 -13.16 -8.73 5.80
CA LYS A 162 -13.94 -8.24 6.95
C LYS A 162 -13.69 -6.77 7.23
N ALA A 163 -12.44 -6.32 7.01
CA ALA A 163 -12.02 -4.95 7.20
C ALA A 163 -10.86 -4.61 6.25
N TYR A 164 -10.78 -3.34 5.87
CA TYR A 164 -9.63 -2.73 5.23
C TYR A 164 -9.11 -1.61 6.13
N ILE A 165 -7.87 -1.72 6.58
CA ILE A 165 -7.22 -0.80 7.51
C ILE A 165 -6.09 -0.10 6.76
N ILE A 166 -6.10 1.23 6.77
CA ILE A 166 -5.05 2.05 6.17
C ILE A 166 -4.24 2.68 7.30
N LEU A 167 -2.96 2.29 7.41
CA LEU A 167 -2.00 2.95 8.27
C LEU A 167 -1.36 4.10 7.49
N THR A 168 -1.52 5.30 8.01
CA THR A 168 -1.07 6.55 7.40
C THR A 168 -0.52 7.48 8.47
N ASP A 169 0.17 8.55 8.06
CA ASP A 169 0.67 9.62 8.91
C ASP A 169 -0.40 10.67 9.28
N CYS A 170 -1.61 10.53 8.71
CA CYS A 170 -2.77 11.35 9.06
C CYS A 170 -3.67 10.62 10.05
N ALA A 171 -4.35 11.37 10.92
CA ALA A 171 -5.26 10.77 11.92
C ALA A 171 -6.53 10.12 11.30
N GLY A 172 -6.86 10.48 10.06
CA GLY A 172 -8.00 9.92 9.33
C GLY A 172 -8.39 10.79 8.15
N VAL A 173 -9.63 10.69 7.71
CA VAL A 173 -10.21 11.51 6.64
C VAL A 173 -10.74 12.80 7.23
N TYR A 174 -10.39 13.93 6.62
CA TYR A 174 -10.85 15.26 7.02
C TYR A 174 -11.84 15.81 5.98
N ASP A 175 -12.67 16.73 6.38
CA ASP A 175 -13.61 17.43 5.49
C ASP A 175 -12.92 18.44 4.55
N ASP A 176 -11.67 18.84 4.89
CA ASP A 176 -10.80 19.70 4.09
C ASP A 176 -9.33 19.33 4.40
N ASP A 177 -8.36 19.85 3.64
CA ASP A 177 -6.93 19.58 3.90
C ASP A 177 -6.45 20.29 5.19
N PRO A 178 -6.11 19.53 6.26
CA PRO A 178 -5.68 20.11 7.54
C PRO A 178 -4.34 20.87 7.45
N ARG A 179 -3.58 20.70 6.37
CA ARG A 179 -2.32 21.44 6.14
C ARG A 179 -2.58 22.86 5.65
N SER A 180 -3.65 23.04 4.87
CA SER A 180 -4.06 24.34 4.33
C SER A 180 -5.16 25.00 5.14
N ASN A 181 -6.02 24.22 5.80
CA ASN A 181 -7.11 24.69 6.62
C ASN A 181 -7.01 24.15 8.06
N PRO A 182 -6.53 24.95 9.03
CA PRO A 182 -6.47 24.56 10.45
C PRO A 182 -7.84 24.25 11.09
N GLN A 183 -8.94 24.63 10.44
CA GLN A 183 -10.31 24.37 10.90
C GLN A 183 -10.88 23.05 10.32
N ALA A 184 -10.10 22.33 9.50
CA ALA A 184 -10.51 21.03 8.95
C ALA A 184 -10.88 20.06 10.07
N ARG A 185 -12.02 19.39 9.93
CA ARG A 185 -12.56 18.49 10.95
C ARG A 185 -12.34 17.04 10.53
N LEU A 186 -11.89 16.23 11.48
CA LEU A 186 -11.79 14.79 11.29
C LEU A 186 -13.19 14.19 11.10
N ILE A 187 -13.35 13.31 10.13
CA ILE A 187 -14.56 12.52 9.92
C ILE A 187 -14.32 11.16 10.59
N ASP A 188 -14.85 11.02 11.82
CA ASP A 188 -14.64 9.82 12.63
C ASP A 188 -15.39 8.61 12.05
N GLU A 189 -16.61 8.84 11.51
CA GLU A 189 -17.45 7.79 10.94
C GLU A 189 -18.31 8.36 9.80
N ALA A 190 -18.41 7.62 8.72
CA ALA A 190 -19.30 7.95 7.61
C ALA A 190 -19.71 6.70 6.83
N ALA A 191 -20.91 6.71 6.26
CA ALA A 191 -21.33 5.67 5.33
C ALA A 191 -20.55 5.77 4.01
N VAL A 192 -20.30 4.65 3.33
CA VAL A 192 -19.53 4.60 2.08
C VAL A 192 -20.10 5.51 0.99
N ASN A 193 -21.41 5.72 0.99
CA ASN A 193 -22.12 6.58 0.05
C ASN A 193 -22.38 8.01 0.61
N ASP A 194 -21.71 8.41 1.68
CA ASP A 194 -21.82 9.76 2.22
C ASP A 194 -21.34 10.79 1.21
N PRO A 195 -22.16 11.77 0.81
CA PRO A 195 -21.77 12.79 -0.16
C PRO A 195 -20.53 13.58 0.24
N ARG A 196 -20.28 13.76 1.54
CA ARG A 196 -19.09 14.45 2.07
C ARG A 196 -17.81 13.71 1.68
N LEU A 197 -17.78 12.38 1.81
CA LEU A 197 -16.63 11.58 1.39
C LEU A 197 -16.36 11.69 -0.11
N LEU A 198 -17.43 11.69 -0.92
CA LEU A 198 -17.30 11.83 -2.38
C LEU A 198 -16.75 13.21 -2.77
N GLN A 199 -17.14 14.25 -2.05
CA GLN A 199 -16.65 15.61 -2.28
C GLN A 199 -15.16 15.73 -1.94
N VAL A 200 -14.74 15.23 -0.78
CA VAL A 200 -13.34 15.24 -0.34
C VAL A 200 -12.47 14.41 -1.30
N ALA A 201 -12.90 13.21 -1.67
CA ALA A 201 -12.17 12.35 -2.61
C ALA A 201 -11.98 13.02 -3.98
N ARG A 202 -12.96 13.76 -4.47
CA ARG A 202 -12.85 14.54 -5.73
C ARG A 202 -11.88 15.72 -5.59
N ALA A 203 -11.92 16.47 -4.48
CA ALA A 203 -11.02 17.59 -4.24
C ALA A 203 -9.55 17.14 -4.25
N VAL A 204 -9.24 16.01 -3.62
CA VAL A 204 -7.87 15.44 -3.61
C VAL A 204 -7.43 15.02 -5.01
N SER A 205 -8.30 14.43 -5.82
CA SER A 205 -7.99 14.06 -7.22
C SER A 205 -7.66 15.27 -8.08
N TYR A 206 -8.36 16.39 -7.91
CA TYR A 206 -8.10 17.63 -8.69
C TYR A 206 -6.78 18.31 -8.30
N THR A 207 -6.37 18.25 -7.05
CA THR A 207 -5.10 18.87 -6.61
C THR A 207 -3.89 18.10 -7.12
N HIS A 208 -3.96 16.78 -7.23
CA HIS A 208 -2.90 15.96 -7.82
C HIS A 208 -2.81 16.09 -9.35
N LEU A 209 -3.93 16.25 -10.07
CA LEU A 209 -3.93 16.45 -11.52
C LEU A 209 -3.35 17.81 -11.93
N ARG A 210 -3.62 18.89 -11.19
CA ARG A 210 -3.07 20.21 -11.50
C ARG A 210 -1.57 20.34 -11.32
N ALA A 211 -0.95 19.55 -10.43
CA ALA A 211 0.50 19.58 -10.22
C ALA A 211 1.29 18.92 -11.39
N HIS A 212 0.64 18.17 -12.27
CA HIS A 212 1.26 17.48 -13.41
C HIS A 212 0.98 18.12 -14.78
N GLU A 213 -0.01 19.02 -14.90
CA GLU A 213 -0.37 19.62 -16.20
C GLU A 213 0.48 20.83 -16.60
N THR A 214 1.37 21.33 -15.74
CA THR A 214 2.17 22.53 -16.03
C THR A 214 3.54 22.26 -16.67
N ASP A 215 3.97 20.99 -16.83
CA ASP A 215 5.31 20.67 -17.34
C ASP A 215 5.33 19.89 -18.68
N SER A 216 4.25 19.93 -19.47
CA SER A 216 4.18 19.13 -20.72
C SER A 216 4.46 19.92 -22.02
N TYR A 217 4.89 21.17 -21.96
CA TYR A 217 5.30 21.93 -23.15
C TYR A 217 6.56 22.74 -22.85
N LEU A 218 7.72 22.14 -23.03
CA LEU A 218 8.94 22.76 -23.58
C LEU A 218 9.95 21.66 -23.91
#